data_5d10b5cf604bbefac325560bcd76d326
#
_entry.id   5d10b5cf604bbefac325560bcd76d326
#
_cell.length_a   1.000
_cell.length_b   1.000
_cell.length_c   1.000
_cell.angle_alpha   90.00
_cell.angle_beta   90.00
_cell.angle_gamma   90.00
#
_symmetry.space_group_name_H-M   'P 1'
#
loop_
_entity.id
_entity.type
_entity.pdbx_description
1 polymer ?
#
loop_
_entity_poly.entity_id
_entity_poly.type
_entity_poly.pdbx_seq_one_letter_code
_entity_poly.pdbx_strand_id
1 'polypeptide(L)'
;MIRQNDCLSSRLMGGASSDTTFNKSFRSGMLVTLSWPTINELSGRPVGRVFLTDYDRMPQDIDGEGSPFDLARKRTTTYGRIGKTFVESSPGFVQKDPQWSGRTPHEAPPAEGILALYNRGDRRRWYWQCSNCGEWFEPCFSLITYPDIPNPVEAGEQATLECPHCEHQHQQRERFDLNVRGRW
;
A
#
# COMPACT_ATOMS: atom_id res chain seq x y z
N MET A 1 18.86 -7.92 -4.05
CA MET A 1 18.18 -7.23 -2.91
C MET A 1 18.20 -8.05 -1.63
N ILE A 2 17.58 -9.26 -1.51
CA ILE A 2 17.63 -10.04 -0.24
C ILE A 2 19.07 -10.38 0.16
N ARG A 3 19.93 -10.77 -0.78
CA ARG A 3 21.34 -11.06 -0.52
C ARG A 3 22.18 -9.85 -0.10
N GLN A 4 21.74 -8.65 -0.40
CA GLN A 4 22.42 -7.39 -0.03
C GLN A 4 22.00 -6.88 1.36
N ASN A 5 20.99 -7.49 1.95
CA ASN A 5 20.53 -7.19 3.30
C ASN A 5 21.04 -8.26 4.26
N ASP A 6 21.99 -7.93 5.12
CA ASP A 6 22.67 -8.88 6.01
C ASP A 6 21.71 -9.63 6.94
N CYS A 7 20.66 -8.95 7.41
CA CYS A 7 19.66 -9.56 8.27
C CYS A 7 18.85 -10.63 7.53
N LEU A 8 18.55 -10.44 6.25
CA LEU A 8 17.81 -11.42 5.45
C LEU A 8 18.71 -12.49 4.86
N SER A 9 19.89 -12.12 4.35
CA SER A 9 20.84 -13.04 3.73
C SER A 9 21.31 -14.12 4.70
N SER A 10 21.60 -13.75 5.96
CA SER A 10 22.01 -14.68 7.01
C SER A 10 20.94 -15.72 7.37
N ARG A 11 19.69 -15.45 7.06
CA ARG A 11 18.54 -16.34 7.33
C ARG A 11 18.14 -17.21 6.14
N LEU A 12 18.67 -16.98 4.95
CA LEU A 12 18.43 -17.85 3.80
C LEU A 12 19.00 -19.24 4.03
N MET A 13 18.32 -20.27 3.53
CA MET A 13 18.89 -21.61 3.45
C MET A 13 20.02 -21.64 2.43
N GLY A 14 21.06 -22.43 2.71
CA GLY A 14 22.12 -22.71 1.74
C GLY A 14 21.63 -23.64 0.62
N GLY A 15 22.28 -23.54 -0.54
CA GLY A 15 22.01 -24.39 -1.70
C GLY A 15 21.33 -23.64 -2.86
N ALA A 16 21.62 -24.07 -4.09
CA ALA A 16 21.16 -23.39 -5.30
C ALA A 16 19.64 -23.40 -5.48
N SER A 17 18.96 -24.44 -4.99
CA SER A 17 17.49 -24.57 -5.04
C SER A 17 16.75 -23.70 -4.01
N SER A 18 17.46 -23.23 -2.98
CA SER A 18 16.86 -22.48 -1.87
C SER A 18 16.68 -20.98 -2.17
N ASP A 19 17.37 -20.47 -3.18
CA ASP A 19 17.35 -19.06 -3.56
C ASP A 19 17.35 -18.92 -5.07
N THR A 20 16.20 -19.15 -5.67
CA THR A 20 15.94 -18.94 -7.10
C THR A 20 15.29 -17.58 -7.33
N THR A 21 15.05 -17.20 -8.59
CA THR A 21 14.34 -15.95 -8.93
C THR A 21 12.97 -15.87 -8.25
N PHE A 22 12.23 -16.98 -8.23
CA PHE A 22 10.84 -17.00 -7.78
C PHE A 22 10.62 -17.62 -6.39
N ASN A 23 11.58 -18.36 -5.86
CA ASN A 23 11.44 -19.02 -4.57
C ASN A 23 12.61 -18.71 -3.65
N LYS A 24 12.29 -18.36 -2.41
CA LYS A 24 13.24 -18.09 -1.33
C LYS A 24 12.89 -18.93 -0.12
N SER A 25 13.79 -19.85 0.26
CA SER A 25 13.62 -20.68 1.43
C SER A 25 14.48 -20.13 2.58
N PHE A 26 13.90 -20.03 3.74
CA PHE A 26 14.56 -19.52 4.95
C PHE A 26 14.78 -20.65 5.96
N ARG A 27 15.81 -20.53 6.79
CA ARG A 27 16.15 -21.50 7.84
C ARG A 27 15.03 -21.71 8.88
N SER A 28 14.12 -20.75 8.99
CA SER A 28 12.92 -20.85 9.82
C SER A 28 11.82 -21.76 9.25
N GLY A 29 12.02 -22.33 8.06
CA GLY A 29 10.99 -23.09 7.32
C GLY A 29 10.04 -22.17 6.51
N MET A 30 10.22 -20.85 6.56
CA MET A 30 9.44 -19.93 5.74
C MET A 30 9.84 -20.08 4.27
N LEU A 31 8.83 -20.16 3.39
CA LEU A 31 8.99 -20.09 1.95
C LEU A 31 8.32 -18.83 1.44
N VAL A 32 9.05 -18.03 0.66
CA VAL A 32 8.50 -16.90 -0.12
C VAL A 32 8.51 -17.30 -1.58
N THR A 33 7.35 -17.24 -2.21
CA THR A 33 7.17 -17.50 -3.66
C THR A 33 6.71 -16.22 -4.34
N LEU A 34 7.35 -15.86 -5.43
CA LEU A 34 6.93 -14.79 -6.33
C LEU A 34 6.27 -15.44 -7.54
N SER A 35 5.06 -15.04 -7.89
CA SER A 35 4.34 -15.60 -9.03
C SER A 35 3.36 -14.60 -9.64
N TRP A 36 2.77 -14.97 -10.76
CA TRP A 36 1.71 -14.21 -11.42
C TRP A 36 0.33 -14.60 -10.88
N PRO A 37 -0.67 -13.71 -10.98
CA PRO A 37 -2.03 -13.98 -10.50
C PRO A 37 -2.77 -14.93 -11.46
N THR A 38 -2.35 -16.18 -11.51
CA THR A 38 -3.02 -17.25 -12.28
C THR A 38 -3.88 -18.12 -11.36
N ILE A 39 -4.86 -18.81 -11.94
CA ILE A 39 -5.74 -19.70 -11.16
C ILE A 39 -4.94 -20.77 -10.39
N ASN A 40 -3.91 -21.34 -11.00
CA ASN A 40 -3.08 -22.35 -10.36
C ASN A 40 -2.37 -21.84 -9.11
N GLU A 41 -1.80 -20.62 -9.18
CA GLU A 41 -1.09 -19.99 -8.06
C GLU A 41 -2.06 -19.51 -6.97
N LEU A 42 -3.20 -18.97 -7.38
CA LEU A 42 -4.22 -18.48 -6.46
C LEU A 42 -5.17 -19.57 -5.93
N SER A 43 -5.14 -20.81 -6.47
CA SER A 43 -6.01 -21.90 -6.06
C SER A 43 -5.28 -23.14 -5.52
N GLY A 44 -3.97 -23.25 -5.73
CA GLY A 44 -3.23 -24.51 -5.52
C GLY A 44 -3.04 -24.94 -4.07
N ARG A 45 -2.65 -24.06 -3.15
CA ARG A 45 -2.25 -24.46 -1.79
C ARG A 45 -2.60 -23.39 -0.73
N PRO A 46 -2.82 -23.79 0.55
CA PRO A 46 -2.93 -22.85 1.65
C PRO A 46 -1.64 -22.04 1.83
N VAL A 47 -1.78 -20.75 2.04
CA VAL A 47 -0.66 -19.82 2.25
C VAL A 47 -0.96 -18.88 3.43
N GLY A 48 -0.01 -18.72 4.35
CA GLY A 48 -0.21 -17.91 5.56
C GLY A 48 -0.32 -16.41 5.28
N ARG A 49 0.41 -15.92 4.28
CA ARG A 49 0.39 -14.50 3.88
C ARG A 49 0.46 -14.38 2.38
N VAL A 50 -0.41 -13.56 1.81
CA VAL A 50 -0.42 -13.22 0.38
C VAL A 50 -0.25 -11.71 0.26
N PHE A 51 0.57 -11.29 -0.69
CA PHE A 51 0.78 -9.89 -1.06
C PHE A 51 0.43 -9.75 -2.53
N LEU A 52 -0.59 -8.97 -2.85
CA LEU A 52 -0.98 -8.61 -4.21
C LEU A 52 -0.49 -7.17 -4.44
N THR A 53 0.53 -7.03 -5.28
CA THR A 53 1.14 -5.74 -5.61
C THR A 53 0.64 -5.27 -6.97
N ASP A 54 0.46 -3.96 -7.13
CA ASP A 54 -0.12 -3.38 -8.35
C ASP A 54 -1.47 -4.00 -8.74
N TYR A 55 -2.35 -4.17 -7.77
CA TYR A 55 -3.62 -4.89 -7.91
C TYR A 55 -4.48 -4.42 -9.08
N ASP A 56 -4.53 -3.11 -9.34
CA ASP A 56 -5.31 -2.55 -10.44
C ASP A 56 -4.72 -2.86 -11.82
N ARG A 57 -3.52 -3.44 -11.88
CA ARG A 57 -2.90 -3.96 -13.11
C ARG A 57 -3.16 -5.45 -13.31
N MET A 58 -3.69 -6.13 -12.31
CA MET A 58 -4.07 -7.54 -12.40
C MET A 58 -5.41 -7.68 -13.14
N PRO A 59 -5.65 -8.83 -13.81
CA PRO A 59 -6.99 -9.18 -14.26
C PRO A 59 -7.94 -9.18 -13.05
N GLN A 60 -9.09 -8.52 -13.17
CA GLN A 60 -10.07 -8.41 -12.07
C GLN A 60 -10.95 -9.65 -11.96
N ASP A 61 -10.88 -10.56 -12.92
CA ASP A 61 -11.44 -11.89 -12.89
C ASP A 61 -10.40 -12.89 -13.39
N ILE A 62 -10.18 -13.97 -12.66
CA ILE A 62 -9.22 -15.02 -12.99
C ILE A 62 -9.98 -16.24 -13.48
N ASP A 63 -10.02 -16.42 -14.79
CA ASP A 63 -10.62 -17.57 -15.47
C ASP A 63 -12.08 -17.84 -15.06
N GLY A 64 -12.86 -16.81 -14.71
CA GLY A 64 -14.24 -16.92 -14.27
C GLY A 64 -14.43 -17.36 -12.81
N GLU A 65 -13.34 -17.50 -12.05
CA GLU A 65 -13.36 -17.97 -10.65
C GLU A 65 -13.42 -16.80 -9.62
N GLY A 66 -13.34 -15.57 -10.11
CA GLY A 66 -13.44 -14.36 -9.31
C GLY A 66 -12.14 -13.54 -9.22
N SER A 67 -12.18 -12.52 -8.36
CA SER A 67 -11.07 -11.59 -8.26
C SER A 67 -9.81 -12.20 -7.63
N PRO A 68 -8.60 -11.72 -7.99
CA PRO A 68 -7.35 -12.16 -7.36
C PRO A 68 -7.40 -12.02 -5.83
N PHE A 69 -8.06 -10.98 -5.32
CA PHE A 69 -8.22 -10.77 -3.89
C PHE A 69 -9.07 -11.86 -3.22
N ASP A 70 -10.22 -12.19 -3.79
CA ASP A 70 -11.13 -13.17 -3.20
C ASP A 70 -10.52 -14.59 -3.27
N LEU A 71 -9.81 -14.92 -4.35
CA LEU A 71 -9.06 -16.16 -4.47
C LEU A 71 -7.91 -16.23 -3.45
N ALA A 72 -7.09 -15.18 -3.35
CA ALA A 72 -5.99 -15.10 -2.38
C ALA A 72 -6.51 -15.20 -0.94
N ARG A 73 -7.61 -14.53 -0.62
CA ARG A 73 -8.25 -14.58 0.70
C ARG A 73 -8.66 -16.01 1.08
N LYS A 74 -9.19 -16.78 0.15
CA LYS A 74 -9.52 -18.19 0.38
C LYS A 74 -8.29 -19.02 0.78
N ARG A 75 -7.08 -18.66 0.29
CA ARG A 75 -5.83 -19.38 0.63
C ARG A 75 -5.39 -19.15 2.07
N THR A 76 -5.70 -17.99 2.62
CA THR A 76 -5.27 -17.63 3.98
C THR A 76 -6.21 -18.17 5.06
N THR A 77 -7.40 -18.65 4.73
CA THR A 77 -8.43 -19.10 5.70
C THR A 77 -7.96 -20.26 6.59
N THR A 78 -7.17 -21.19 6.07
CA THR A 78 -6.60 -22.31 6.83
C THR A 78 -5.73 -21.85 8.01
N TYR A 79 -5.17 -20.66 7.92
CA TYR A 79 -4.30 -20.07 8.96
C TYR A 79 -5.09 -19.23 9.99
N GLY A 80 -6.41 -19.17 9.88
CA GLY A 80 -7.29 -18.48 10.83
C GLY A 80 -6.84 -17.03 11.07
N ARG A 81 -6.65 -16.65 12.33
CA ARG A 81 -6.32 -15.27 12.73
C ARG A 81 -4.96 -14.76 12.26
N ILE A 82 -4.02 -15.66 11.99
CA ILE A 82 -2.67 -15.29 11.50
C ILE A 82 -2.57 -15.19 9.99
N GLY A 83 -3.57 -15.71 9.28
CA GLY A 83 -3.69 -15.57 7.84
C GLY A 83 -3.91 -14.10 7.44
N LYS A 84 -3.17 -13.61 6.44
CA LYS A 84 -3.26 -12.22 5.96
C LYS A 84 -3.19 -12.16 4.45
N THR A 85 -4.08 -11.36 3.87
CA THR A 85 -4.02 -10.95 2.47
C THR A 85 -3.81 -9.43 2.44
N PHE A 86 -2.66 -9.02 1.93
CA PHE A 86 -2.31 -7.61 1.72
C PHE A 86 -2.50 -7.27 0.26
N VAL A 87 -3.06 -6.10 0.00
CA VAL A 87 -3.26 -5.59 -1.35
C VAL A 87 -2.79 -4.15 -1.38
N GLU A 88 -2.00 -3.82 -2.36
CA GLU A 88 -1.62 -2.44 -2.65
C GLU A 88 -1.72 -2.16 -4.13
N SER A 89 -2.06 -0.94 -4.48
CA SER A 89 -2.10 -0.44 -5.84
C SER A 89 -2.24 1.07 -5.86
N SER A 90 -1.73 1.71 -6.90
CA SER A 90 -2.24 3.02 -7.30
C SER A 90 -3.58 2.83 -8.00
N PRO A 91 -4.63 3.65 -7.70
CA PRO A 91 -5.90 3.55 -8.38
C PRO A 91 -5.74 3.70 -9.91
N GLY A 92 -6.15 2.69 -10.66
CA GLY A 92 -6.01 2.61 -12.10
C GLY A 92 -7.32 2.57 -12.88
N PHE A 93 -8.45 2.42 -12.19
CA PHE A 93 -9.77 2.36 -12.82
C PHE A 93 -10.47 3.71 -12.81
N VAL A 94 -11.22 3.97 -13.87
CA VAL A 94 -12.02 5.19 -14.00
C VAL A 94 -13.15 5.20 -12.97
N GLN A 95 -13.36 6.34 -12.36
CA GLN A 95 -14.50 6.59 -11.48
C GLN A 95 -15.81 6.40 -12.22
N LYS A 96 -16.73 5.60 -11.66
CA LYS A 96 -18.02 5.27 -12.29
C LYS A 96 -19.03 6.41 -12.29
N ASP A 97 -18.90 7.31 -11.32
CA ASP A 97 -19.75 8.50 -11.20
C ASP A 97 -18.88 9.77 -11.11
N PRO A 98 -18.73 10.52 -12.22
CA PRO A 98 -17.92 11.74 -12.23
C PRO A 98 -18.42 12.85 -11.30
N GLN A 99 -19.70 12.81 -10.90
CA GLN A 99 -20.31 13.80 -10.00
C GLN A 99 -20.35 13.32 -8.54
N TRP A 100 -19.72 12.16 -8.26
CA TRP A 100 -19.69 11.61 -6.91
C TRP A 100 -19.03 12.58 -5.92
N SER A 101 -19.73 12.80 -4.84
CA SER A 101 -19.21 13.47 -3.65
C SER A 101 -19.39 12.56 -2.45
N GLY A 102 -18.30 12.18 -1.79
CA GLY A 102 -18.35 11.33 -0.60
C GLY A 102 -19.17 11.95 0.53
N ARG A 103 -19.88 11.10 1.29
CA ARG A 103 -20.56 11.54 2.52
C ARG A 103 -19.59 11.87 3.63
N THR A 104 -18.42 11.26 3.59
CA THR A 104 -17.33 11.48 4.53
C THR A 104 -15.98 11.52 3.79
N PRO A 105 -14.94 12.15 4.36
CA PRO A 105 -13.59 12.12 3.78
C PRO A 105 -13.02 10.71 3.62
N HIS A 106 -13.58 9.72 4.33
CA HIS A 106 -13.14 8.34 4.34
C HIS A 106 -13.79 7.46 3.25
N GLU A 107 -14.59 8.02 2.37
CA GLU A 107 -15.15 7.30 1.22
C GLU A 107 -14.29 7.53 -0.01
N ALA A 108 -13.95 6.45 -0.72
CA ALA A 108 -13.35 6.54 -2.04
C ALA A 108 -14.43 6.58 -3.12
N PRO A 109 -14.17 7.20 -4.29
CA PRO A 109 -15.09 7.18 -5.42
C PRO A 109 -15.47 5.75 -5.82
N PRO A 110 -16.70 5.52 -6.32
CA PRO A 110 -17.11 4.22 -6.82
C PRO A 110 -16.31 3.87 -8.08
N ALA A 111 -15.39 2.95 -7.93
CA ALA A 111 -14.55 2.41 -8.99
C ALA A 111 -14.34 0.91 -8.75
N GLU A 112 -13.71 0.24 -9.68
CA GLU A 112 -13.20 -1.13 -9.51
C GLU A 112 -11.84 -1.13 -8.80
N GLY A 113 -11.26 -2.32 -8.62
CA GLY A 113 -9.90 -2.46 -8.12
C GLY A 113 -9.72 -2.05 -6.66
N ILE A 114 -8.63 -1.39 -6.38
CA ILE A 114 -8.20 -1.05 -5.02
C ILE A 114 -9.20 -0.12 -4.30
N LEU A 115 -9.84 0.80 -5.00
CA LEU A 115 -10.84 1.68 -4.40
C LEU A 115 -12.08 0.93 -3.94
N ALA A 116 -12.52 -0.09 -4.69
CA ALA A 116 -13.61 -0.97 -4.26
C ALA A 116 -13.22 -1.76 -3.00
N LEU A 117 -11.98 -2.26 -2.94
CA LEU A 117 -11.48 -2.96 -1.75
C LEU A 117 -11.36 -2.03 -0.54
N TYR A 118 -10.88 -0.81 -0.74
CA TYR A 118 -10.82 0.22 0.31
C TYR A 118 -12.20 0.50 0.90
N ASN A 119 -13.23 0.68 0.05
CA ASN A 119 -14.60 0.93 0.49
C ASN A 119 -15.24 -0.26 1.22
N ARG A 120 -14.75 -1.49 1.01
CA ARG A 120 -15.16 -2.71 1.74
C ARG A 120 -14.47 -2.85 3.10
N GLY A 121 -13.41 -2.08 3.36
CA GLY A 121 -12.62 -2.08 4.59
C GLY A 121 -13.11 -1.08 5.62
N ASP A 122 -12.26 -0.80 6.61
CA ASP A 122 -12.49 0.20 7.65
C ASP A 122 -12.13 1.63 7.20
N ARG A 123 -11.72 1.80 5.97
CA ARG A 123 -11.52 3.07 5.27
C ARG A 123 -10.62 4.05 6.02
N ARG A 124 -9.52 3.55 6.56
CA ARG A 124 -8.57 4.39 7.28
C ARG A 124 -7.79 5.27 6.32
N ARG A 125 -7.47 6.49 6.81
CA ARG A 125 -6.56 7.43 6.20
C ARG A 125 -5.46 7.77 7.18
N TRP A 126 -4.33 8.21 6.66
CA TRP A 126 -3.20 8.61 7.47
C TRP A 126 -3.31 10.09 7.84
N TYR A 127 -3.23 10.39 9.14
CA TYR A 127 -3.30 11.76 9.65
C TYR A 127 -2.01 12.15 10.34
N TRP A 128 -1.61 13.39 10.15
CA TRP A 128 -0.57 14.04 10.92
C TRP A 128 -1.18 14.97 11.96
N GLN A 129 -0.50 15.10 13.10
CA GLN A 129 -0.82 16.12 14.09
C GLN A 129 0.03 17.35 13.82
N CYS A 130 -0.60 18.50 13.62
CA CYS A 130 0.09 19.76 13.44
C CYS A 130 0.96 20.10 14.66
N SER A 131 2.23 20.44 14.43
CA SER A 131 3.17 20.81 15.50
C SER A 131 2.84 22.15 16.15
N ASN A 132 2.08 23.02 15.48
CA ASN A 132 1.70 24.34 15.97
C ASN A 132 0.36 24.35 16.71
N CYS A 133 -0.74 23.90 16.08
CA CYS A 133 -2.08 23.95 16.69
C CYS A 133 -2.52 22.64 17.35
N GLY A 134 -1.84 21.51 17.10
CA GLY A 134 -2.20 20.21 17.65
C GLY A 134 -3.35 19.49 16.93
N GLU A 135 -4.01 20.14 15.97
CA GLU A 135 -5.12 19.54 15.20
C GLU A 135 -4.62 18.46 14.24
N TRP A 136 -5.48 17.48 13.96
CA TRP A 136 -5.18 16.38 13.05
C TRP A 136 -5.68 16.70 11.64
N PHE A 137 -4.84 16.45 10.64
CA PHE A 137 -5.20 16.64 9.23
C PHE A 137 -4.57 15.56 8.34
N GLU A 138 -5.19 15.29 7.21
CA GLU A 138 -4.64 14.41 6.18
C GLU A 138 -3.60 15.18 5.35
N PRO A 139 -2.34 14.70 5.25
CA PRO A 139 -1.33 15.35 4.43
C PRO A 139 -1.58 15.07 2.94
N CYS A 140 -2.40 15.90 2.30
CA CYS A 140 -2.77 15.80 0.89
C CYS A 140 -1.84 16.63 0.01
N PHE A 141 -1.73 16.26 -1.27
CA PHE A 141 -0.96 17.00 -2.26
C PHE A 141 -1.45 18.45 -2.42
N SER A 142 -2.76 18.69 -2.30
CA SER A 142 -3.36 20.02 -2.40
C SER A 142 -2.94 21.00 -1.29
N LEU A 143 -2.34 20.51 -0.21
CA LEU A 143 -1.80 21.33 0.88
C LEU A 143 -0.31 21.64 0.70
N ILE A 144 0.32 21.15 -0.37
CA ILE A 144 1.71 21.49 -0.67
C ILE A 144 1.75 22.87 -1.30
N THR A 145 2.57 23.75 -0.71
CA THR A 145 2.88 25.07 -1.22
C THR A 145 4.35 25.15 -1.59
N TYR A 146 4.65 25.87 -2.65
CA TYR A 146 6.03 26.09 -3.13
C TYR A 146 6.13 27.48 -3.79
N PRO A 147 7.31 28.11 -3.76
CA PRO A 147 7.49 29.41 -4.38
C PRO A 147 7.41 29.34 -5.90
N ASP A 148 6.86 30.39 -6.51
CA ASP A 148 6.83 30.55 -7.96
C ASP A 148 8.20 31.06 -8.46
N ILE A 149 9.12 30.13 -8.67
CA ILE A 149 10.47 30.40 -9.18
C ILE A 149 10.74 29.54 -10.44
N PRO A 150 11.56 30.06 -11.39
CA PRO A 150 11.78 29.39 -12.69
C PRO A 150 12.41 27.99 -12.59
N ASN A 151 13.19 27.73 -11.53
CA ASN A 151 13.84 26.45 -11.35
C ASN A 151 12.94 25.49 -10.54
N PRO A 152 12.36 24.42 -11.15
CA PRO A 152 11.45 23.52 -10.45
C PRO A 152 12.15 22.70 -9.35
N VAL A 153 13.46 22.49 -9.43
CA VAL A 153 14.21 21.77 -8.39
C VAL A 153 14.30 22.63 -7.14
N GLU A 154 14.66 23.91 -7.28
CA GLU A 154 14.71 24.87 -6.16
C GLU A 154 13.32 25.12 -5.55
N ALA A 155 12.29 25.20 -6.40
CA ALA A 155 10.90 25.29 -5.93
C ALA A 155 10.52 24.08 -5.07
N GLY A 156 10.89 22.87 -5.53
CA GLY A 156 10.65 21.63 -4.82
C GLY A 156 11.41 21.53 -3.49
N GLU A 157 12.65 22.01 -3.43
CA GLU A 157 13.44 22.05 -2.19
C GLU A 157 12.86 23.00 -1.12
N GLN A 158 12.17 24.05 -1.57
CA GLN A 158 11.50 25.03 -0.70
C GLN A 158 10.03 24.68 -0.43
N ALA A 159 9.53 23.57 -0.98
CA ALA A 159 8.16 23.16 -0.77
C ALA A 159 7.87 22.86 0.71
N THR A 160 6.71 23.31 1.15
CA THR A 160 6.18 23.07 2.50
C THR A 160 4.81 22.47 2.44
N LEU A 161 4.34 21.89 3.54
CA LEU A 161 2.97 21.40 3.66
C LEU A 161 2.20 22.28 4.65
N GLU A 162 1.14 22.91 4.18
CA GLU A 162 0.33 23.82 4.97
C GLU A 162 -0.70 23.08 5.83
N CYS A 163 -0.80 23.45 7.10
CA CYS A 163 -1.85 22.97 7.98
C CYS A 163 -3.19 23.65 7.62
N PRO A 164 -4.27 22.91 7.29
CA PRO A 164 -5.54 23.51 6.91
C PRO A 164 -6.28 24.20 8.07
N HIS A 165 -5.82 24.04 9.31
CA HIS A 165 -6.44 24.63 10.49
C HIS A 165 -5.79 25.93 10.97
N CYS A 166 -4.50 26.09 10.77
CA CYS A 166 -3.75 27.26 11.30
C CYS A 166 -2.71 27.80 10.33
N GLU A 167 -2.68 27.34 9.08
CA GLU A 167 -1.78 27.81 8.02
C GLU A 167 -0.28 27.65 8.33
N HIS A 168 0.05 26.89 9.38
CA HIS A 168 1.44 26.60 9.72
C HIS A 168 2.11 25.81 8.60
N GLN A 169 3.31 26.25 8.19
CA GLN A 169 4.08 25.64 7.10
C GLN A 169 5.06 24.61 7.65
N HIS A 170 4.70 23.31 7.49
CA HIS A 170 5.58 22.21 7.86
C HIS A 170 6.69 22.02 6.83
N GLN A 171 7.93 22.04 7.30
CA GLN A 171 9.11 21.85 6.47
C GLN A 171 9.34 20.36 6.13
N GLN A 172 9.98 20.07 4.99
CA GLN A 172 10.30 18.69 4.59
C GLN A 172 11.08 17.92 5.66
N ARG A 173 11.97 18.57 6.39
CA ARG A 173 12.75 17.98 7.50
C ARG A 173 11.88 17.47 8.66
N GLU A 174 10.68 18.01 8.85
CA GLU A 174 9.74 17.60 9.91
C GLU A 174 8.94 16.33 9.54
N ARG A 175 8.97 15.94 8.26
CA ARG A 175 8.19 14.81 7.73
C ARG A 175 8.40 13.51 8.52
N PHE A 176 9.63 13.22 8.91
CA PHE A 176 9.93 12.00 9.67
C PHE A 176 9.23 12.01 11.02
N ASP A 177 9.34 13.10 11.78
CA ASP A 177 8.75 13.23 13.11
C ASP A 177 7.21 13.27 13.05
N LEU A 178 6.65 13.94 12.05
CA LEU A 178 5.20 13.94 11.79
C LEU A 178 4.68 12.53 11.47
N ASN A 179 5.41 11.74 10.66
CA ASN A 179 5.07 10.36 10.38
C ASN A 179 5.17 9.47 11.63
N VAL A 180 6.21 9.61 12.45
CA VAL A 180 6.35 8.81 13.68
C VAL A 180 5.18 9.03 14.64
N ARG A 181 4.65 10.25 14.70
CA ARG A 181 3.49 10.61 15.50
C ARG A 181 2.15 10.42 14.80
N GLY A 182 2.17 10.13 13.50
CA GLY A 182 0.97 9.96 12.68
C GLY A 182 0.05 8.83 13.17
N ARG A 183 -1.23 8.88 12.76
CA ARG A 183 -2.27 7.89 13.13
C ARG A 183 -3.14 7.52 11.92
N TRP A 184 -3.68 6.31 11.98
CA TRP A 184 -4.72 5.79 11.08
C TRP A 184 -6.12 6.07 11.59
#